data_96c41b5a43f43f137190fd1d0828f36e
#
_entry.id   96c41b5a43f43f137190fd1d0828f36e
#
_cell.length_a   1.000
_cell.length_b   1.000
_cell.length_c   1.000
_cell.angle_alpha   90.00
_cell.angle_beta   90.00
_cell.angle_gamma   90.00
#
_symmetry.space_group_name_H-M   'P 1'
#
loop_
_entity.id
_entity.type
_entity.pdbx_description
1 polymer ?
#
loop_
_entity_poly.entity_id
_entity_poly.type
_entity_poly.pdbx_seq_one_letter_code
_entity_poly.pdbx_strand_id
1 'polypeptide(L)'
;MSNSVAIVTGASQGIGRATAIRLARDFSALVLVARNRASLEETAAAVTAADAKALVIDADLGQPEAAQAVVDRALAAFGRIDALLNIAGAVPQIDLFEMTDAQWEGGLALKLHGARRLTIAAWPALKAAKGAVVLMSGNSALFPKAPYAAVGTINAAIVALAKAFSDRGITDGVQVNSVLPGPVMTGRRRSYLQHWAPLHNMSVEEATANFPKEAGIARYGEPEEIAELMAFLVSPGARWMTGSTLRMDGGEVKSI
;
A
#
# COMPACT_ATOMS: atom_id res chain seq x y z
N MET A 1 24.25 12.00 -2.05
CA MET A 1 23.05 11.14 -2.03
C MET A 1 22.88 10.53 -3.41
N SER A 2 22.54 9.25 -3.51
CA SER A 2 22.26 8.61 -4.81
C SER A 2 21.00 9.28 -5.41
N ASN A 3 20.99 9.48 -6.73
CA ASN A 3 19.85 10.11 -7.42
C ASN A 3 18.68 9.09 -7.55
N SER A 4 18.17 8.57 -6.42
CA SER A 4 17.17 7.52 -6.37
C SER A 4 15.74 8.07 -6.25
N VAL A 5 14.79 7.41 -6.93
CA VAL A 5 13.40 7.85 -7.04
C VAL A 5 12.45 6.73 -6.64
N ALA A 6 11.51 7.01 -5.72
CA ALA A 6 10.45 6.08 -5.38
C ALA A 6 9.05 6.63 -5.71
N ILE A 7 8.17 5.78 -6.22
CA ILE A 7 6.75 6.08 -6.39
C ILE A 7 5.99 5.47 -5.22
N VAL A 8 5.19 6.28 -4.53
CA VAL A 8 4.33 5.84 -3.43
C VAL A 8 2.88 6.14 -3.77
N THR A 9 2.06 5.12 -3.90
CA THR A 9 0.61 5.27 -4.14
C THR A 9 -0.17 5.30 -2.83
N GLY A 10 -1.33 5.94 -2.80
CA GLY A 10 -2.08 6.16 -1.56
C GLY A 10 -1.36 7.11 -0.59
N ALA A 11 -0.48 7.96 -1.10
CA ALA A 11 0.41 8.82 -0.30
C ALA A 11 -0.29 9.99 0.42
N SER A 12 -1.60 10.18 0.24
CA SER A 12 -2.34 11.29 0.87
C SER A 12 -2.64 11.10 2.36
N GLN A 13 -2.62 9.85 2.87
CA GLN A 13 -2.95 9.56 4.27
C GLN A 13 -2.47 8.18 4.73
N GLY A 14 -2.57 7.92 6.03
CA GLY A 14 -2.34 6.60 6.64
C GLY A 14 -0.98 6.00 6.28
N ILE A 15 -0.95 4.71 5.99
CA ILE A 15 0.28 3.97 5.69
C ILE A 15 1.04 4.59 4.51
N GLY A 16 0.35 5.00 3.44
CA GLY A 16 1.01 5.59 2.27
C GLY A 16 1.72 6.91 2.59
N ARG A 17 1.08 7.80 3.37
CA ARG A 17 1.70 9.04 3.85
C ARG A 17 2.91 8.76 4.75
N ALA A 18 2.75 7.88 5.74
CA ALA A 18 3.85 7.50 6.63
C ALA A 18 5.02 6.89 5.87
N THR A 19 4.74 6.02 4.89
CA THR A 19 5.76 5.43 4.02
C THR A 19 6.49 6.47 3.19
N ALA A 20 5.78 7.44 2.58
CA ALA A 20 6.41 8.51 1.81
C ALA A 20 7.34 9.35 2.68
N ILE A 21 6.90 9.76 3.86
CA ILE A 21 7.72 10.54 4.81
C ILE A 21 8.94 9.74 5.27
N ARG A 22 8.76 8.44 5.57
CA ARG A 22 9.88 7.57 5.96
C ARG A 22 10.92 7.42 4.86
N LEU A 23 10.48 7.20 3.62
CA LEU A 23 11.36 7.03 2.46
C LEU A 23 12.11 8.31 2.06
N ALA A 24 11.66 9.48 2.47
CA ALA A 24 12.36 10.74 2.22
C ALA A 24 13.78 10.79 2.83
N ARG A 25 14.08 9.90 3.79
CA ARG A 25 15.42 9.75 4.37
C ARG A 25 16.37 8.93 3.48
N ASP A 26 15.84 8.11 2.58
CA ASP A 26 16.61 7.12 1.82
C ASP A 26 16.61 7.42 0.31
N PHE A 27 15.60 8.14 -0.18
CA PHE A 27 15.41 8.50 -1.59
C PHE A 27 15.56 10.00 -1.80
N SER A 28 16.24 10.39 -2.89
CA SER A 28 16.39 11.80 -3.25
C SER A 28 15.12 12.44 -3.81
N ALA A 29 14.19 11.63 -4.32
CA ALA A 29 12.92 12.11 -4.83
C ALA A 29 11.78 11.10 -4.63
N LEU A 30 10.60 11.60 -4.27
CA LEU A 30 9.36 10.84 -4.09
C LEU A 30 8.30 11.33 -5.07
N VAL A 31 7.65 10.39 -5.77
CA VAL A 31 6.44 10.63 -6.56
C VAL A 31 5.25 10.20 -5.72
N LEU A 32 4.43 11.14 -5.32
CA LEU A 32 3.31 10.96 -4.40
C LEU A 32 2.00 10.88 -5.20
N VAL A 33 1.32 9.73 -5.17
CA VAL A 33 0.15 9.48 -6.01
C VAL A 33 -1.09 9.19 -5.15
N ALA A 34 -2.14 9.97 -5.32
CA ALA A 34 -3.48 9.73 -4.77
C ALA A 34 -4.50 10.66 -5.47
N ARG A 35 -5.79 10.54 -5.12
CA ARG A 35 -6.85 11.38 -5.71
C ARG A 35 -6.98 12.76 -5.08
N ASN A 36 -6.64 12.89 -3.79
CA ASN A 36 -6.79 14.16 -3.06
C ASN A 36 -5.49 14.96 -3.13
N ARG A 37 -5.47 15.99 -3.98
CA ARG A 37 -4.31 16.86 -4.20
C ARG A 37 -3.90 17.61 -2.94
N ALA A 38 -4.84 18.20 -2.20
CA ALA A 38 -4.51 18.98 -1.01
C ALA A 38 -3.78 18.13 0.05
N SER A 39 -4.26 16.92 0.32
CA SER A 39 -3.59 16.00 1.26
C SER A 39 -2.25 15.47 0.73
N LEU A 40 -2.07 15.38 -0.60
CA LEU A 40 -0.78 15.06 -1.20
C LEU A 40 0.23 16.21 -1.01
N GLU A 41 -0.20 17.46 -1.11
CA GLU A 41 0.64 18.64 -0.90
C GLU A 41 1.11 18.75 0.55
N GLU A 42 0.27 18.39 1.53
CA GLU A 42 0.69 18.25 2.93
C GLU A 42 1.79 17.18 3.10
N THR A 43 1.63 16.05 2.42
CA THR A 43 2.64 14.99 2.45
C THR A 43 3.93 15.44 1.75
N ALA A 44 3.82 16.15 0.63
CA ALA A 44 4.95 16.71 -0.10
C ALA A 44 5.74 17.72 0.74
N ALA A 45 5.05 18.55 1.52
CA ALA A 45 5.71 19.48 2.45
C ALA A 45 6.56 18.73 3.49
N ALA A 46 6.01 17.64 4.07
CA ALA A 46 6.74 16.81 5.03
C ALA A 46 7.94 16.07 4.38
N VAL A 47 7.79 15.59 3.14
CA VAL A 47 8.89 14.97 2.37
C VAL A 47 9.99 15.99 2.08
N THR A 48 9.61 17.20 1.68
CA THR A 48 10.57 18.29 1.39
C THR A 48 11.29 18.75 2.66
N ALA A 49 10.61 18.79 3.79
CA ALA A 49 11.23 19.09 5.09
C ALA A 49 12.29 18.04 5.52
N ALA A 50 12.27 16.86 4.92
CA ALA A 50 13.28 15.81 5.08
C ALA A 50 14.34 15.79 3.96
N ASP A 51 14.52 16.91 3.24
CA ASP A 51 15.49 17.14 2.17
C ASP A 51 15.31 16.30 0.90
N ALA A 52 14.16 15.65 0.69
CA ALA A 52 13.85 14.95 -0.54
C ALA A 52 12.96 15.81 -1.46
N LYS A 53 13.12 15.64 -2.77
CA LYS A 53 12.21 16.27 -3.75
C LYS A 53 10.87 15.53 -3.76
N ALA A 54 9.77 16.26 -3.93
CA ALA A 54 8.44 15.68 -4.04
C ALA A 54 7.78 16.08 -5.37
N LEU A 55 7.19 15.10 -6.07
CA LEU A 55 6.31 15.31 -7.22
C LEU A 55 4.90 14.83 -6.85
N VAL A 56 3.96 15.74 -6.79
CA VAL A 56 2.54 15.44 -6.55
C VAL A 56 1.84 15.09 -7.85
N ILE A 57 1.18 13.93 -7.87
CA ILE A 57 0.35 13.47 -8.99
C ILE A 57 -1.03 13.08 -8.45
N ASP A 58 -2.01 13.95 -8.67
CA ASP A 58 -3.40 13.65 -8.42
C ASP A 58 -3.96 12.76 -9.54
N ALA A 59 -4.16 11.48 -9.24
CA ALA A 59 -4.63 10.49 -10.19
C ALA A 59 -5.51 9.43 -9.52
N ASP A 60 -6.52 8.96 -10.25
CA ASP A 60 -7.30 7.78 -9.87
C ASP A 60 -6.73 6.54 -10.58
N LEU A 61 -5.96 5.75 -9.86
CA LEU A 61 -5.36 4.51 -10.38
C LEU A 61 -6.39 3.41 -10.70
N GLY A 62 -7.66 3.59 -10.38
CA GLY A 62 -8.74 2.75 -10.87
C GLY A 62 -8.95 2.90 -12.38
N GLN A 63 -8.59 4.06 -12.95
CA GLN A 63 -8.71 4.33 -14.38
C GLN A 63 -7.56 3.68 -15.16
N PRO A 64 -7.85 3.05 -16.32
CA PRO A 64 -6.84 2.30 -17.08
C PRO A 64 -5.62 3.12 -17.52
N GLU A 65 -5.83 4.37 -17.93
CA GLU A 65 -4.81 5.28 -18.46
C GLU A 65 -3.93 5.93 -17.40
N ALA A 66 -4.38 5.96 -16.15
CA ALA A 66 -3.70 6.69 -15.07
C ALA A 66 -2.29 6.13 -14.78
N ALA A 67 -2.11 4.82 -14.91
CA ALA A 67 -0.84 4.16 -14.60
C ALA A 67 0.29 4.63 -15.52
N GLN A 68 0.05 4.70 -16.83
CA GLN A 68 1.07 5.16 -17.79
C GLN A 68 1.35 6.66 -17.58
N ALA A 69 0.33 7.47 -17.38
CA ALA A 69 0.50 8.91 -17.14
C ALA A 69 1.34 9.21 -15.89
N VAL A 70 1.19 8.42 -14.81
CA VAL A 70 2.01 8.54 -13.60
C VAL A 70 3.48 8.24 -13.92
N VAL A 71 3.76 7.17 -14.64
CA VAL A 71 5.14 6.76 -15.00
C VAL A 71 5.79 7.80 -15.91
N ASP A 72 5.07 8.28 -16.93
CA ASP A 72 5.59 9.29 -17.86
C ASP A 72 5.97 10.58 -17.13
N ARG A 73 5.13 11.05 -16.20
CA ARG A 73 5.41 12.24 -15.38
C ARG A 73 6.60 12.03 -14.44
N ALA A 74 6.71 10.84 -13.84
CA ALA A 74 7.84 10.50 -12.96
C ALA A 74 9.16 10.49 -13.74
N LEU A 75 9.18 9.88 -14.94
CA LEU A 75 10.35 9.82 -15.79
C LEU A 75 10.71 11.19 -16.39
N ALA A 76 9.72 11.98 -16.79
CA ALA A 76 9.95 13.35 -17.25
C ALA A 76 10.59 14.24 -16.18
N ALA A 77 10.19 14.06 -14.91
CA ALA A 77 10.70 14.87 -13.80
C ALA A 77 12.09 14.41 -13.29
N PHE A 78 12.33 13.10 -13.26
CA PHE A 78 13.48 12.53 -12.53
C PHE A 78 14.35 11.57 -13.36
N GLY A 79 13.87 11.12 -14.53
CA GLY A 79 14.62 10.25 -15.46
C GLY A 79 14.77 8.80 -15.04
N ARG A 80 14.27 8.40 -13.86
CA ARG A 80 14.42 7.04 -13.32
C ARG A 80 13.34 6.67 -12.31
N ILE A 81 13.19 5.38 -12.04
CA ILE A 81 12.35 4.83 -10.97
C ILE A 81 13.11 3.66 -10.36
N ASP A 82 13.43 3.75 -9.07
CA ASP A 82 14.19 2.75 -8.32
C ASP A 82 13.29 1.90 -7.43
N ALA A 83 12.16 2.46 -6.96
CA ALA A 83 11.20 1.73 -6.16
C ALA A 83 9.76 2.10 -6.51
N LEU A 84 8.86 1.13 -6.40
CA LEU A 84 7.41 1.31 -6.54
C LEU A 84 6.70 0.66 -5.36
N LEU A 85 5.97 1.48 -4.57
CA LEU A 85 5.19 1.02 -3.45
C LEU A 85 3.69 1.18 -3.76
N ASN A 86 3.05 0.06 -4.11
CA ASN A 86 1.62 -0.03 -4.40
C ASN A 86 0.84 -0.14 -3.09
N ILE A 87 0.49 1.00 -2.48
CA ILE A 87 -0.22 1.09 -1.19
C ILE A 87 -1.69 1.49 -1.39
N ALA A 88 -2.00 2.18 -2.48
CA ALA A 88 -3.38 2.60 -2.77
C ALA A 88 -4.35 1.42 -2.77
N GLY A 89 -5.44 1.56 -2.06
CA GLY A 89 -6.49 0.55 -2.03
C GLY A 89 -7.71 1.02 -1.23
N ALA A 90 -8.88 0.78 -1.78
CA ALA A 90 -10.16 1.04 -1.14
C ALA A 90 -11.11 -0.08 -1.56
N VAL A 91 -11.26 -1.10 -0.72
CA VAL A 91 -12.23 -2.17 -0.93
C VAL A 91 -13.31 -2.02 0.14
N PRO A 92 -14.59 -1.96 -0.23
CA PRO A 92 -15.68 -1.88 0.72
C PRO A 92 -15.72 -3.12 1.63
N GLN A 93 -16.05 -2.90 2.90
CA GLN A 93 -16.31 -3.99 3.86
C GLN A 93 -17.82 -4.22 3.88
N ILE A 94 -18.30 -5.12 3.05
CA ILE A 94 -19.72 -5.46 2.87
C ILE A 94 -19.81 -6.97 2.87
N ASP A 95 -20.88 -7.50 3.44
CA ASP A 95 -21.15 -8.95 3.47
C ASP A 95 -21.20 -9.52 2.05
N LEU A 96 -20.74 -10.76 1.92
CA LEU A 96 -20.63 -11.46 0.64
C LEU A 96 -21.95 -11.50 -0.15
N PHE A 97 -23.08 -11.65 0.54
CA PHE A 97 -24.41 -11.76 -0.08
C PHE A 97 -25.09 -10.40 -0.34
N GLU A 98 -24.53 -9.31 0.20
CA GLU A 98 -25.06 -7.95 0.04
C GLU A 98 -24.27 -7.11 -0.95
N MET A 99 -23.06 -7.54 -1.29
CA MET A 99 -22.14 -6.80 -2.14
C MET A 99 -22.52 -6.88 -3.61
N THR A 100 -22.71 -5.73 -4.25
CA THR A 100 -23.03 -5.65 -5.68
C THR A 100 -21.79 -5.83 -6.56
N ASP A 101 -22.00 -6.26 -7.83
CA ASP A 101 -20.93 -6.38 -8.82
C ASP A 101 -20.17 -5.06 -9.00
N ALA A 102 -20.85 -3.92 -9.02
CA ALA A 102 -20.22 -2.60 -9.16
C ALA A 102 -19.25 -2.29 -7.99
N GLN A 103 -19.58 -2.74 -6.78
CA GLN A 103 -18.69 -2.58 -5.61
C GLN A 103 -17.48 -3.51 -5.69
N TRP A 104 -17.67 -4.76 -6.19
CA TRP A 104 -16.58 -5.68 -6.49
C TRP A 104 -15.62 -5.08 -7.51
N GLU A 105 -16.16 -4.65 -8.65
CA GLU A 105 -15.38 -4.06 -9.74
C GLU A 105 -14.60 -2.80 -9.30
N GLY A 106 -15.22 -1.95 -8.47
CA GLY A 106 -14.54 -0.78 -7.90
C GLY A 106 -13.33 -1.15 -7.03
N GLY A 107 -13.45 -2.20 -6.21
CA GLY A 107 -12.35 -2.73 -5.41
C GLY A 107 -11.23 -3.32 -6.25
N LEU A 108 -11.59 -4.13 -7.26
CA LEU A 108 -10.66 -4.73 -8.22
C LEU A 108 -9.95 -3.67 -9.06
N ALA A 109 -10.69 -2.68 -9.58
CA ALA A 109 -10.16 -1.64 -10.46
C ALA A 109 -9.01 -0.87 -9.81
N LEU A 110 -9.20 -0.42 -8.57
CA LEU A 110 -8.18 0.35 -7.86
C LEU A 110 -7.07 -0.55 -7.30
N LYS A 111 -7.43 -1.53 -6.45
CA LYS A 111 -6.42 -2.22 -5.65
C LYS A 111 -5.65 -3.26 -6.45
N LEU A 112 -6.32 -4.03 -7.31
CA LEU A 112 -5.68 -5.08 -8.09
C LEU A 112 -5.19 -4.56 -9.45
N HIS A 113 -6.11 -4.02 -10.26
CA HIS A 113 -5.75 -3.59 -11.61
C HIS A 113 -4.89 -2.34 -11.62
N GLY A 114 -5.11 -1.39 -10.71
CA GLY A 114 -4.26 -0.21 -10.55
C GLY A 114 -2.81 -0.59 -10.22
N ALA A 115 -2.61 -1.44 -9.20
CA ALA A 115 -1.28 -1.94 -8.84
C ALA A 115 -0.62 -2.71 -10.00
N ARG A 116 -1.36 -3.60 -10.67
CA ARG A 116 -0.88 -4.37 -11.81
C ARG A 116 -0.45 -3.47 -12.96
N ARG A 117 -1.30 -2.53 -13.38
CA ARG A 117 -1.03 -1.61 -14.50
C ARG A 117 0.18 -0.72 -14.21
N LEU A 118 0.25 -0.15 -13.01
CA LEU A 118 1.35 0.72 -12.61
C LEU A 118 2.68 -0.04 -12.53
N THR A 119 2.67 -1.27 -12.02
CA THR A 119 3.87 -2.13 -11.99
C THR A 119 4.35 -2.45 -13.40
N ILE A 120 3.45 -2.80 -14.34
CA ILE A 120 3.78 -3.08 -15.75
C ILE A 120 4.35 -1.82 -16.42
N ALA A 121 3.70 -0.66 -16.26
CA ALA A 121 4.16 0.60 -16.86
C ALA A 121 5.54 1.02 -16.33
N ALA A 122 5.80 0.85 -15.03
CA ALA A 122 7.09 1.19 -14.42
C ALA A 122 8.19 0.15 -14.67
N TRP A 123 7.84 -1.06 -15.16
CA TRP A 123 8.77 -2.19 -15.26
C TRP A 123 10.05 -1.91 -16.04
N PRO A 124 10.03 -1.23 -17.22
CA PRO A 124 11.26 -0.91 -17.93
C PRO A 124 12.24 -0.07 -17.11
N ALA A 125 11.75 0.93 -16.40
CA ALA A 125 12.57 1.79 -15.55
C ALA A 125 13.09 1.05 -14.31
N LEU A 126 12.24 0.24 -13.66
CA LEU A 126 12.62 -0.62 -12.54
C LEU A 126 13.69 -1.64 -12.94
N LYS A 127 13.57 -2.25 -14.13
CA LYS A 127 14.58 -3.16 -14.68
C LYS A 127 15.91 -2.46 -14.90
N ALA A 128 15.90 -1.26 -15.49
CA ALA A 128 17.11 -0.47 -15.73
C ALA A 128 17.81 -0.08 -14.41
N ALA A 129 17.03 0.20 -13.36
CA ALA A 129 17.54 0.56 -12.03
C ALA A 129 17.90 -0.64 -11.16
N LYS A 130 17.57 -1.88 -11.56
CA LYS A 130 17.54 -3.08 -10.70
C LYS A 130 16.75 -2.79 -9.43
N GLY A 131 15.56 -2.25 -9.61
CA GLY A 131 14.73 -1.66 -8.57
C GLY A 131 13.93 -2.67 -7.74
N ALA A 132 13.03 -2.13 -6.91
CA ALA A 132 12.18 -2.92 -6.03
C ALA A 132 10.70 -2.53 -6.15
N VAL A 133 9.82 -3.50 -6.02
CA VAL A 133 8.37 -3.31 -5.96
C VAL A 133 7.84 -3.92 -4.67
N VAL A 134 6.99 -3.17 -3.97
CA VAL A 134 6.23 -3.68 -2.84
C VAL A 134 4.74 -3.52 -3.12
N LEU A 135 3.98 -4.62 -2.98
CA LEU A 135 2.53 -4.61 -3.11
C LEU A 135 1.89 -4.76 -1.72
N MET A 136 1.08 -3.80 -1.32
CA MET A 136 0.36 -3.88 -0.06
C MET A 136 -0.94 -4.68 -0.21
N SER A 137 -0.97 -5.82 0.42
CA SER A 137 -2.13 -6.70 0.56
C SER A 137 -2.87 -6.37 1.89
N GLY A 138 -3.02 -7.35 2.74
CA GLY A 138 -3.57 -7.32 4.09
C GLY A 138 -3.70 -8.73 4.62
N ASN A 139 -3.65 -8.89 5.94
CA ASN A 139 -3.70 -10.21 6.58
C ASN A 139 -4.99 -11.00 6.31
N SER A 140 -6.10 -10.32 5.95
CA SER A 140 -7.34 -10.98 5.51
C SER A 140 -7.18 -11.86 4.25
N ALA A 141 -6.07 -11.77 3.53
CA ALA A 141 -5.71 -12.74 2.50
C ALA A 141 -5.59 -14.17 3.04
N LEU A 142 -5.23 -14.31 4.32
CA LEU A 142 -4.97 -15.60 4.98
C LEU A 142 -6.19 -16.14 5.74
N PHE A 143 -7.16 -15.29 6.08
CA PHE A 143 -8.40 -15.69 6.79
C PHE A 143 -9.60 -14.85 6.31
N PRO A 144 -10.01 -15.00 5.05
CA PRO A 144 -11.17 -14.28 4.53
C PRO A 144 -12.44 -14.65 5.31
N LYS A 145 -13.32 -13.65 5.53
CA LYS A 145 -14.59 -13.83 6.23
C LYS A 145 -15.71 -13.20 5.41
N ALA A 146 -16.93 -13.74 5.52
CA ALA A 146 -18.11 -13.27 4.77
C ALA A 146 -18.37 -11.76 4.91
N PRO A 147 -18.31 -11.13 6.11
CA PRO A 147 -18.56 -9.70 6.26
C PRO A 147 -17.58 -8.78 5.52
N TYR A 148 -16.47 -9.30 5.01
CA TYR A 148 -15.49 -8.55 4.19
C TYR A 148 -14.81 -9.45 3.15
N ALA A 149 -15.58 -10.32 2.50
CA ALA A 149 -15.08 -11.29 1.55
C ALA A 149 -14.28 -10.68 0.40
N ALA A 150 -14.74 -9.56 -0.19
CA ALA A 150 -14.02 -8.88 -1.24
C ALA A 150 -12.64 -8.39 -0.80
N VAL A 151 -12.52 -7.89 0.44
CA VAL A 151 -11.23 -7.46 1.00
C VAL A 151 -10.26 -8.64 1.05
N GLY A 152 -10.69 -9.79 1.57
CA GLY A 152 -9.88 -11.01 1.66
C GLY A 152 -9.48 -11.53 0.28
N THR A 153 -10.44 -11.66 -0.62
CA THR A 153 -10.23 -12.18 -1.98
C THR A 153 -9.25 -11.30 -2.77
N ILE A 154 -9.46 -9.98 -2.77
CA ILE A 154 -8.56 -9.06 -3.49
C ILE A 154 -7.18 -9.04 -2.84
N ASN A 155 -7.08 -9.13 -1.52
CA ASN A 155 -5.79 -9.24 -0.83
C ASN A 155 -5.06 -10.54 -1.19
N ALA A 156 -5.74 -11.67 -1.30
CA ALA A 156 -5.15 -12.93 -1.77
C ALA A 156 -4.67 -12.82 -3.23
N ALA A 157 -5.46 -12.17 -4.09
CA ALA A 157 -5.06 -11.91 -5.48
C ALA A 157 -3.81 -11.04 -5.58
N ILE A 158 -3.63 -10.03 -4.70
CA ILE A 158 -2.41 -9.21 -4.63
C ILE A 158 -1.19 -10.06 -4.24
N VAL A 159 -1.33 -11.00 -3.31
CA VAL A 159 -0.24 -11.92 -2.93
C VAL A 159 0.19 -12.77 -4.12
N ALA A 160 -0.78 -13.38 -4.81
CA ALA A 160 -0.51 -14.17 -6.01
C ALA A 160 0.13 -13.33 -7.13
N LEU A 161 -0.38 -12.11 -7.36
CA LEU A 161 0.16 -11.17 -8.34
C LEU A 161 1.61 -10.77 -8.01
N ALA A 162 1.92 -10.48 -6.75
CA ALA A 162 3.29 -10.17 -6.30
C ALA A 162 4.25 -11.34 -6.58
N LYS A 163 3.79 -12.57 -6.34
CA LYS A 163 4.58 -13.78 -6.63
C LYS A 163 4.84 -13.94 -8.13
N ALA A 164 3.85 -13.70 -8.98
CA ALA A 164 4.02 -13.76 -10.43
C ALA A 164 4.99 -12.68 -10.94
N PHE A 165 4.91 -11.44 -10.42
CA PHE A 165 5.89 -10.41 -10.74
C PHE A 165 7.30 -10.76 -10.25
N SER A 166 7.42 -11.39 -9.08
CA SER A 166 8.73 -11.79 -8.56
C SER A 166 9.41 -12.84 -9.41
N ASP A 167 8.64 -13.78 -9.97
CA ASP A 167 9.15 -14.79 -10.89
C ASP A 167 9.80 -14.14 -12.12
N ARG A 168 9.11 -13.21 -12.76
CA ARG A 168 9.67 -12.39 -13.83
C ARG A 168 10.84 -11.55 -13.36
N GLY A 169 10.76 -11.02 -12.15
CA GLY A 169 11.77 -10.15 -11.54
C GLY A 169 13.13 -10.81 -11.37
N ILE A 170 13.19 -12.13 -11.16
CA ILE A 170 14.44 -12.89 -11.05
C ILE A 170 15.30 -12.70 -12.29
N THR A 171 14.71 -12.81 -13.48
CA THR A 171 15.43 -12.63 -14.74
C THR A 171 15.76 -11.17 -15.03
N ASP A 172 14.84 -10.26 -14.68
CA ASP A 172 14.97 -8.84 -15.01
C ASP A 172 15.76 -8.03 -13.94
N GLY A 173 16.11 -8.66 -12.82
CA GLY A 173 16.81 -8.01 -11.69
C GLY A 173 15.92 -7.10 -10.86
N VAL A 174 14.59 -7.26 -10.92
CA VAL A 174 13.60 -6.50 -10.16
C VAL A 174 13.14 -7.31 -8.94
N GLN A 175 13.33 -6.76 -7.76
CA GLN A 175 12.86 -7.37 -6.51
C GLN A 175 11.36 -7.09 -6.32
N VAL A 176 10.55 -8.10 -6.01
CA VAL A 176 9.12 -7.92 -5.76
C VAL A 176 8.68 -8.69 -4.52
N ASN A 177 8.05 -8.00 -3.56
CA ASN A 177 7.51 -8.59 -2.35
C ASN A 177 6.11 -8.05 -2.04
N SER A 178 5.37 -8.74 -1.19
CA SER A 178 4.09 -8.28 -0.66
C SER A 178 4.14 -8.11 0.85
N VAL A 179 3.37 -7.13 1.37
CA VAL A 179 3.21 -6.89 2.79
C VAL A 179 1.75 -7.07 3.18
N LEU A 180 1.51 -7.77 4.28
CA LEU A 180 0.21 -8.06 4.84
C LEU A 180 0.08 -7.37 6.22
N PRO A 181 -0.34 -6.10 6.26
CA PRO A 181 -0.65 -5.45 7.52
C PRO A 181 -1.86 -6.10 8.19
N GLY A 182 -1.81 -6.15 9.52
CA GLY A 182 -2.98 -6.37 10.35
C GLY A 182 -3.78 -5.09 10.61
N PRO A 183 -4.45 -4.99 11.76
CA PRO A 183 -5.20 -3.80 12.14
C PRO A 183 -4.26 -2.64 12.49
N VAL A 184 -4.21 -1.64 11.61
CA VAL A 184 -3.39 -0.42 11.78
C VAL A 184 -4.30 0.77 12.09
N MET A 185 -3.95 1.59 13.08
CA MET A 185 -4.71 2.77 13.50
C MET A 185 -4.50 3.94 12.53
N THR A 186 -5.14 3.86 11.39
CA THR A 186 -5.18 4.91 10.36
C THR A 186 -6.41 5.81 10.54
N GLY A 187 -6.46 6.95 9.84
CA GLY A 187 -7.65 7.79 9.76
C GLY A 187 -8.89 7.02 9.28
N ARG A 188 -8.72 6.10 8.30
CA ARG A 188 -9.80 5.21 7.85
C ARG A 188 -10.31 4.31 8.99
N ARG A 189 -9.41 3.74 9.81
CA ARG A 189 -9.81 2.89 10.93
C ARG A 189 -10.55 3.70 11.99
N ARG A 190 -10.09 4.92 12.30
CA ARG A 190 -10.80 5.83 13.22
C ARG A 190 -12.21 6.15 12.71
N SER A 191 -12.35 6.54 11.45
CA SER A 191 -13.66 6.79 10.85
C SER A 191 -14.56 5.56 10.85
N TYR A 192 -14.01 4.38 10.57
CA TYR A 192 -14.75 3.12 10.68
C TYR A 192 -15.29 2.90 12.11
N LEU A 193 -14.45 3.04 13.13
CA LEU A 193 -14.87 2.88 14.53
C LEU A 193 -15.92 3.91 14.94
N GLN A 194 -15.80 5.17 14.49
CA GLN A 194 -16.79 6.22 14.74
C GLN A 194 -18.19 5.88 14.21
N HIS A 195 -18.26 5.21 13.06
CA HIS A 195 -19.54 4.78 12.47
C HIS A 195 -20.04 3.44 13.04
N TRP A 196 -19.13 2.52 13.32
CA TRP A 196 -19.45 1.16 13.75
C TRP A 196 -19.89 1.10 15.23
N ALA A 197 -19.24 1.82 16.10
CA ALA A 197 -19.47 1.74 17.56
C ALA A 197 -20.93 2.07 17.96
N PRO A 198 -21.56 3.17 17.48
CA PRO A 198 -22.94 3.47 17.81
C PRO A 198 -23.94 2.41 17.34
N LEU A 199 -23.68 1.73 16.20
CA LEU A 199 -24.53 0.68 15.67
C LEU A 199 -24.50 -0.58 16.54
N HIS A 200 -23.49 -0.71 17.41
CA HIS A 200 -23.32 -1.85 18.33
C HIS A 200 -23.50 -1.44 19.81
N ASN A 201 -24.14 -0.28 20.07
CA ASN A 201 -24.38 0.27 21.40
C ASN A 201 -23.11 0.40 22.25
N MET A 202 -22.01 0.82 21.64
CA MET A 202 -20.72 1.07 22.29
C MET A 202 -20.27 2.51 22.09
N SER A 203 -19.43 3.03 22.98
CA SER A 203 -18.64 4.23 22.71
C SER A 203 -17.49 3.90 21.73
N VAL A 204 -16.94 4.92 21.09
CA VAL A 204 -15.77 4.76 20.19
C VAL A 204 -14.55 4.27 20.96
N GLU A 205 -14.40 4.74 22.20
CA GLU A 205 -13.33 4.36 23.13
C GLU A 205 -13.42 2.86 23.47
N GLU A 206 -14.63 2.38 23.82
CA GLU A 206 -14.88 0.96 24.10
C GLU A 206 -14.62 0.08 22.88
N ALA A 207 -15.13 0.46 21.71
CA ALA A 207 -14.89 -0.26 20.46
C ALA A 207 -13.40 -0.30 20.12
N THR A 208 -12.67 0.80 20.33
CA THR A 208 -11.23 0.88 20.11
C THR A 208 -10.46 -0.03 21.06
N ALA A 209 -10.85 -0.09 22.34
CA ALA A 209 -10.18 -0.91 23.35
C ALA A 209 -10.51 -2.40 23.24
N ASN A 210 -11.71 -2.74 22.78
CA ASN A 210 -12.18 -4.15 22.69
C ASN A 210 -11.64 -4.88 21.47
N PHE A 211 -11.56 -4.23 20.32
CA PHE A 211 -11.12 -4.89 19.08
C PHE A 211 -9.75 -5.59 19.21
N PRO A 212 -8.68 -5.01 19.77
CA PRO A 212 -7.42 -5.72 19.94
C PRO A 212 -7.55 -6.98 20.80
N LYS A 213 -8.38 -6.95 21.86
CA LYS A 213 -8.61 -8.11 22.72
C LYS A 213 -9.31 -9.24 21.96
N GLU A 214 -10.35 -8.91 21.20
CA GLU A 214 -11.10 -9.86 20.37
C GLU A 214 -10.24 -10.45 19.24
N ALA A 215 -9.37 -9.63 18.66
CA ALA A 215 -8.40 -10.05 17.63
C ALA A 215 -7.21 -10.83 18.22
N GLY A 216 -7.07 -10.89 19.55
CA GLY A 216 -5.96 -11.56 20.23
C GLY A 216 -4.61 -10.91 19.96
N ILE A 217 -4.59 -9.58 19.86
CA ILE A 217 -3.40 -8.74 19.69
C ILE A 217 -3.26 -7.77 20.88
N ALA A 218 -2.05 -7.29 21.15
CA ALA A 218 -1.81 -6.39 22.27
C ALA A 218 -2.38 -4.98 22.03
N ARG A 219 -2.30 -4.49 20.77
CA ARG A 219 -2.74 -3.15 20.34
C ARG A 219 -2.90 -3.11 18.81
N TYR A 220 -3.45 -2.03 18.31
CA TYR A 220 -3.31 -1.69 16.89
C TYR A 220 -1.84 -1.41 16.54
N GLY A 221 -1.46 -1.74 15.31
CA GLY A 221 -0.23 -1.23 14.73
C GLY A 221 -0.36 0.26 14.35
N GLU A 222 0.77 0.95 14.22
CA GLU A 222 0.83 2.31 13.74
C GLU A 222 1.28 2.36 12.26
N PRO A 223 0.84 3.36 11.48
CA PRO A 223 1.27 3.51 10.09
C PRO A 223 2.79 3.55 9.92
N GLU A 224 3.50 4.14 10.88
CA GLU A 224 4.95 4.28 10.89
C GLU A 224 5.66 2.93 11.02
N GLU A 225 5.09 1.97 11.75
CA GLU A 225 5.64 0.62 11.86
C GLU A 225 5.62 -0.11 10.51
N ILE A 226 4.51 0.03 9.76
CA ILE A 226 4.42 -0.52 8.40
C ILE A 226 5.39 0.22 7.46
N ALA A 227 5.54 1.53 7.62
CA ALA A 227 6.46 2.33 6.82
C ALA A 227 7.93 1.89 6.99
N GLU A 228 8.36 1.49 8.19
CA GLU A 228 9.70 0.94 8.42
C GLU A 228 9.91 -0.38 7.66
N LEU A 229 8.93 -1.29 7.68
CA LEU A 229 8.99 -2.53 6.90
C LEU A 229 9.05 -2.24 5.40
N MET A 230 8.23 -1.29 4.91
CA MET A 230 8.24 -0.86 3.50
C MET A 230 9.62 -0.31 3.11
N ALA A 231 10.23 0.53 3.96
CA ALA A 231 11.56 1.09 3.73
C ALA A 231 12.63 -0.01 3.71
N PHE A 232 12.58 -0.96 4.64
CA PHE A 232 13.48 -2.12 4.63
C PHE A 232 13.39 -2.90 3.32
N LEU A 233 12.19 -3.20 2.83
CA LEU A 233 11.97 -4.02 1.62
C LEU A 233 12.50 -3.37 0.33
N VAL A 234 12.67 -2.05 0.29
CA VAL A 234 13.26 -1.35 -0.86
C VAL A 234 14.72 -0.95 -0.62
N SER A 235 15.30 -1.32 0.53
CA SER A 235 16.68 -1.04 0.91
C SER A 235 17.66 -2.09 0.35
N PRO A 236 18.97 -1.78 0.35
CA PRO A 236 20.00 -2.77 0.01
C PRO A 236 19.97 -4.03 0.90
N GLY A 237 19.55 -3.90 2.18
CA GLY A 237 19.48 -5.03 3.12
C GLY A 237 18.49 -6.12 2.74
N ALA A 238 17.48 -5.80 1.92
CA ALA A 238 16.47 -6.75 1.49
C ALA A 238 16.71 -7.32 0.08
N ARG A 239 17.88 -7.07 -0.53
CA ARG A 239 18.12 -7.41 -1.95
C ARG A 239 17.96 -8.89 -2.31
N TRP A 240 18.10 -9.79 -1.36
CA TRP A 240 17.87 -11.21 -1.60
C TRP A 240 16.44 -11.67 -1.28
N MET A 241 15.57 -10.77 -0.84
CA MET A 241 14.18 -11.08 -0.56
C MET A 241 13.34 -10.78 -1.81
N THR A 242 12.90 -11.81 -2.53
CA THR A 242 11.95 -11.68 -3.64
C THR A 242 10.89 -12.77 -3.59
N GLY A 243 9.67 -12.46 -3.96
CA GLY A 243 8.52 -13.37 -3.89
C GLY A 243 8.07 -13.69 -2.47
N SER A 244 8.54 -12.94 -1.49
CA SER A 244 8.15 -13.11 -0.10
C SER A 244 6.85 -12.37 0.23
N THR A 245 6.07 -12.97 1.12
CA THR A 245 4.85 -12.39 1.69
C THR A 245 5.10 -12.14 3.16
N LEU A 246 5.25 -10.86 3.54
CA LEU A 246 5.62 -10.48 4.89
C LEU A 246 4.38 -10.02 5.67
N ARG A 247 4.09 -10.72 6.74
CA ARG A 247 2.99 -10.40 7.65
C ARG A 247 3.49 -9.50 8.78
N MET A 248 2.77 -8.41 9.04
CA MET A 248 3.01 -7.50 10.15
C MET A 248 1.67 -7.12 10.77
N ASP A 249 1.17 -7.97 11.66
CA ASP A 249 -0.22 -7.97 12.14
C ASP A 249 -0.37 -8.08 13.67
N GLY A 250 0.71 -7.92 14.43
CA GLY A 250 0.68 -8.05 15.88
C GLY A 250 0.37 -9.47 16.38
N GLY A 251 0.44 -10.48 15.50
CA GLY A 251 0.11 -11.86 15.81
C GLY A 251 -1.39 -12.17 15.71
N GLU A 252 -2.18 -11.37 14.96
CA GLU A 252 -3.62 -11.63 14.75
C GLU A 252 -3.85 -12.97 14.04
N VAL A 253 -3.11 -13.25 12.98
CA VAL A 253 -3.17 -14.54 12.29
C VAL A 253 -2.35 -15.57 13.04
N LYS A 254 -3.02 -16.62 13.52
CA LYS A 254 -2.39 -17.66 14.37
C LYS A 254 -1.72 -18.81 13.60
N SER A 255 -1.88 -18.85 12.26
CA SER A 255 -1.19 -19.85 11.43
C SER A 255 0.28 -19.48 11.18
N ILE A 256 1.09 -20.51 10.97
CA ILE A 256 2.48 -20.41 10.46
C ILE A 256 2.50 -20.35 8.94
#